data_6fc7d189bbfbb13d907ac127ea655dfd
#
_entry.id   6fc7d189bbfbb13d907ac127ea655dfd
#
_cell.length_a   1.000
_cell.length_b   1.000
_cell.length_c   1.000
_cell.angle_alpha   90.00
_cell.angle_beta   90.00
_cell.angle_gamma   90.00
#
_symmetry.space_group_name_H-M   'P 1'
#
loop_
_entity.id
_entity.type
_entity.pdbx_description
1 polymer ?
#
loop_
_entity_poly.entity_id
_entity_poly.type
_entity_poly.pdbx_seq_one_letter_code
_entity_poly.pdbx_strand_id
1 'polypeptide(L)'
;MTIIYFDNAATTRTSDTALDAMREVYTGDAFANPASQHAAGDAALRVLEASRRRIAERLHARPSEVEFTSCGSEANNQALLTGAAYGAREGRRHIVASAIEHPSVLRMLELLASPDGPYGGNFEVTLVKPDANGLVSVTDVKAAMRPDTCLVSLMYANNEVGAVQPVRDVCRMARKRGALFHTDAVQATGHLPIDFTRDGFDLLTLSAHKFHGPRGVGALVCSHRVVPASLVLGGAQERGHRAGTSNVAGAAGMAAALDEACDRLEANTSQVEALRERFVRGLASTESVRVLGPADPSLRLPGIVAITLDGVDHQRSLVLLDELGICLSAGSACAAGALEESHVLAAMGISPEVGRTYLRVSFDAEENDEAAVDRSAEAIAAVAARLRKQGETLPAQPQVSANPPSGSALGGDAR
;
A
#
# COMPACT_ATOMS: atom_id res chain seq x y z
N MET A 1 4.07 5.68 30.17
CA MET A 1 4.77 6.38 29.10
C MET A 1 3.74 6.70 28.04
N THR A 2 3.60 7.95 27.59
CA THR A 2 2.65 8.28 26.52
C THR A 2 3.29 7.88 25.20
N ILE A 3 2.62 7.03 24.41
CA ILE A 3 3.08 6.60 23.09
C ILE A 3 2.85 7.74 22.09
N ILE A 4 3.88 8.08 21.32
CA ILE A 4 3.82 8.95 20.15
C ILE A 4 3.89 8.04 18.93
N TYR A 5 2.80 7.96 18.18
CA TYR A 5 2.68 7.04 17.04
C TYR A 5 2.90 7.78 15.71
N PHE A 6 4.01 7.48 15.05
CA PHE A 6 4.39 8.02 13.74
C PHE A 6 4.59 6.92 12.69
N ASP A 7 3.82 5.84 12.80
CA ASP A 7 3.82 4.75 11.81
C ASP A 7 2.46 4.59 11.11
N ASN A 8 1.77 5.72 10.88
CA ASN A 8 0.44 5.75 10.26
C ASN A 8 0.42 5.17 8.83
N ALA A 9 1.54 5.24 8.10
CA ALA A 9 1.68 4.58 6.80
C ALA A 9 1.69 3.03 6.90
N ALA A 10 1.97 2.45 8.06
CA ALA A 10 1.82 1.00 8.28
C ALA A 10 0.37 0.64 8.61
N THR A 11 -0.26 1.33 9.53
CA THR A 11 -1.70 1.23 9.86
C THR A 11 -2.11 2.44 10.69
N THR A 12 -3.34 2.90 10.54
CA THR A 12 -3.92 3.95 11.37
C THR A 12 -4.77 3.36 12.50
N ARG A 13 -5.04 4.15 13.54
CA ARG A 13 -6.06 3.83 14.55
C ARG A 13 -7.43 3.83 13.87
N THR A 14 -8.28 2.86 14.20
CA THR A 14 -9.66 2.84 13.70
C THR A 14 -10.43 3.99 14.36
N SER A 15 -11.11 4.83 13.56
CA SER A 15 -11.88 5.98 14.07
C SER A 15 -13.11 5.55 14.85
N ASP A 16 -13.58 6.42 15.75
CA ASP A 16 -14.81 6.17 16.52
C ASP A 16 -16.02 6.03 15.58
N THR A 17 -16.07 6.83 14.51
CA THR A 17 -17.11 6.74 13.47
C THR A 17 -17.15 5.36 12.81
N ALA A 18 -15.98 4.80 12.49
CA ALA A 18 -15.89 3.45 11.95
C ALA A 18 -16.26 2.38 12.97
N LEU A 19 -15.81 2.52 14.23
CA LEU A 19 -16.14 1.59 15.32
C LEU A 19 -17.63 1.59 15.63
N ASP A 20 -18.30 2.75 15.63
CA ASP A 20 -19.74 2.86 15.86
C ASP A 20 -20.54 2.22 14.72
N ALA A 21 -20.15 2.45 13.45
CA ALA A 21 -20.76 1.77 12.32
C ALA A 21 -20.64 0.24 12.41
N MET A 22 -19.48 -0.27 12.84
CA MET A 22 -19.28 -1.71 13.05
C MET A 22 -20.13 -2.23 14.22
N ARG A 23 -20.16 -1.50 15.33
CA ARG A 23 -20.93 -1.86 16.52
C ARG A 23 -22.43 -1.97 16.19
N GLU A 24 -22.96 -1.02 15.42
CA GLU A 24 -24.35 -1.04 14.97
C GLU A 24 -24.69 -2.33 14.20
N VAL A 25 -23.80 -2.81 13.34
CA VAL A 25 -24.00 -4.09 12.64
C VAL A 25 -24.02 -5.27 13.61
N TYR A 26 -23.08 -5.33 14.56
CA TYR A 26 -22.97 -6.48 15.47
C TYR A 26 -24.06 -6.53 16.53
N THR A 27 -24.60 -5.39 16.95
CA THR A 27 -25.58 -5.30 18.05
C THR A 27 -27.01 -5.02 17.59
N GLY A 28 -27.22 -4.62 16.33
CA GLY A 28 -28.50 -4.33 15.72
C GLY A 28 -29.05 -5.50 14.89
N ASP A 29 -29.98 -5.21 14.01
CA ASP A 29 -30.71 -6.21 13.20
C ASP A 29 -29.89 -6.77 12.02
N ALA A 30 -28.76 -6.16 11.68
CA ALA A 30 -27.92 -6.52 10.53
C ALA A 30 -26.81 -7.56 10.85
N PHE A 31 -26.94 -8.31 11.95
CA PHE A 31 -25.93 -9.30 12.41
C PHE A 31 -25.88 -10.57 11.55
N ALA A 32 -26.90 -10.82 10.74
CA ALA A 32 -27.07 -12.09 10.01
C ALA A 32 -26.26 -12.16 8.71
N ASN A 33 -26.25 -13.36 8.09
CA ASN A 33 -25.64 -13.53 6.79
C ASN A 33 -26.47 -12.81 5.70
N PRO A 34 -25.88 -11.89 4.92
CA PRO A 34 -26.59 -11.13 3.89
C PRO A 34 -27.11 -12.00 2.71
N ALA A 35 -26.64 -13.25 2.61
CA ALA A 35 -27.14 -14.20 1.61
C ALA A 35 -28.39 -14.99 2.07
N SER A 36 -28.84 -14.83 3.32
CA SER A 36 -30.00 -15.55 3.87
C SER A 36 -31.31 -14.89 3.47
N GLN A 37 -32.30 -15.73 3.09
CA GLN A 37 -33.63 -15.28 2.62
C GLN A 37 -34.61 -15.09 3.80
N HIS A 38 -34.29 -14.18 4.72
CA HIS A 38 -35.14 -13.80 5.85
C HIS A 38 -34.82 -12.36 6.30
N ALA A 39 -35.69 -11.77 7.09
CA ALA A 39 -35.64 -10.35 7.45
C ALA A 39 -34.27 -9.87 8.00
N ALA A 40 -33.60 -10.70 8.83
CA ALA A 40 -32.27 -10.34 9.35
C ALA A 40 -31.18 -10.40 8.26
N GLY A 41 -31.26 -11.36 7.31
CA GLY A 41 -30.39 -11.41 6.14
C GLY A 41 -30.60 -10.19 5.23
N ASP A 42 -31.85 -9.79 4.99
CA ASP A 42 -32.19 -8.61 4.23
C ASP A 42 -31.65 -7.32 4.89
N ALA A 43 -31.69 -7.24 6.23
CA ALA A 43 -31.10 -6.12 6.97
C ALA A 43 -29.59 -6.04 6.75
N ALA A 44 -28.88 -7.17 6.86
CA ALA A 44 -27.44 -7.25 6.60
C ALA A 44 -27.10 -6.88 5.15
N LEU A 45 -27.87 -7.37 4.18
CA LEU A 45 -27.70 -7.04 2.76
C LEU A 45 -27.87 -5.54 2.50
N ARG A 46 -28.89 -4.92 3.11
CA ARG A 46 -29.10 -3.47 2.98
C ARG A 46 -27.89 -2.67 3.49
N VAL A 47 -27.29 -3.06 4.61
CA VAL A 47 -26.09 -2.40 5.15
C VAL A 47 -24.90 -2.61 4.22
N LEU A 48 -24.68 -3.84 3.73
CA LEU A 48 -23.58 -4.14 2.79
C LEU A 48 -23.69 -3.30 1.51
N GLU A 49 -24.87 -3.25 0.90
CA GLU A 49 -25.09 -2.49 -0.33
C GLU A 49 -25.10 -0.97 -0.12
N ALA A 50 -25.54 -0.48 1.06
CA ALA A 50 -25.40 0.91 1.44
C ALA A 50 -23.91 1.31 1.56
N SER A 51 -23.10 0.47 2.22
CA SER A 51 -21.65 0.67 2.34
C SER A 51 -20.98 0.71 0.97
N ARG A 52 -21.35 -0.21 0.09
CA ARG A 52 -20.86 -0.26 -1.30
C ARG A 52 -21.18 1.01 -2.07
N ARG A 53 -22.42 1.54 -1.96
CA ARG A 53 -22.81 2.81 -2.59
C ARG A 53 -22.02 3.99 -2.07
N ARG A 54 -21.80 4.11 -0.75
CA ARG A 54 -21.01 5.19 -0.13
C ARG A 54 -19.57 5.19 -0.66
N ILE A 55 -18.91 4.02 -0.68
CA ILE A 55 -17.55 3.90 -1.22
C ILE A 55 -17.51 4.29 -2.70
N ALA A 56 -18.48 3.82 -3.49
CA ALA A 56 -18.57 4.17 -4.91
C ALA A 56 -18.77 5.68 -5.12
N GLU A 57 -19.62 6.33 -4.35
CA GLU A 57 -19.86 7.78 -4.40
C GLU A 57 -18.57 8.56 -4.12
N ARG A 58 -17.82 8.21 -3.07
CA ARG A 58 -16.56 8.89 -2.71
C ARG A 58 -15.46 8.73 -3.75
N LEU A 59 -15.48 7.65 -4.50
CA LEU A 59 -14.50 7.37 -5.54
C LEU A 59 -15.00 7.74 -6.94
N HIS A 60 -16.22 8.30 -7.06
CA HIS A 60 -16.88 8.58 -8.35
C HIS A 60 -16.94 7.34 -9.26
N ALA A 61 -17.20 6.16 -8.66
CA ALA A 61 -17.41 4.89 -9.32
C ALA A 61 -18.89 4.49 -9.28
N ARG A 62 -19.27 3.41 -9.95
CA ARG A 62 -20.58 2.79 -9.82
C ARG A 62 -20.57 1.78 -8.68
N PRO A 63 -21.67 1.59 -7.94
CA PRO A 63 -21.75 0.55 -6.90
C PRO A 63 -21.42 -0.86 -7.43
N SER A 64 -21.78 -1.15 -8.69
CA SER A 64 -21.45 -2.42 -9.34
C SER A 64 -19.97 -2.62 -9.65
N GLU A 65 -19.15 -1.57 -9.57
CA GLU A 65 -17.71 -1.60 -9.81
C GLU A 65 -16.90 -1.84 -8.53
N VAL A 66 -17.51 -1.74 -7.34
CA VAL A 66 -16.85 -1.97 -6.05
C VAL A 66 -17.04 -3.42 -5.62
N GLU A 67 -15.95 -4.10 -5.27
CA GLU A 67 -15.93 -5.47 -4.72
C GLU A 67 -15.17 -5.47 -3.41
N PHE A 68 -15.77 -6.01 -2.35
CA PHE A 68 -15.11 -6.13 -1.06
C PHE A 68 -14.11 -7.28 -1.05
N THR A 69 -12.93 -7.01 -0.50
CA THR A 69 -11.87 -7.98 -0.26
C THR A 69 -11.48 -7.98 1.23
N SER A 70 -10.60 -8.88 1.65
CA SER A 70 -10.11 -8.91 3.03
C SER A 70 -9.03 -7.85 3.32
N CYS A 71 -8.36 -7.35 2.30
CA CYS A 71 -7.28 -6.35 2.43
C CYS A 71 -6.81 -5.86 1.06
N GLY A 72 -5.96 -4.84 1.05
CA GLY A 72 -5.31 -4.35 -0.17
C GLY A 72 -4.49 -5.41 -0.90
N SER A 73 -3.81 -6.31 -0.18
CA SER A 73 -3.02 -7.38 -0.81
C SER A 73 -3.88 -8.36 -1.61
N GLU A 74 -5.07 -8.73 -1.10
CA GLU A 74 -6.03 -9.55 -1.85
C GLU A 74 -6.52 -8.79 -3.08
N ALA A 75 -6.88 -7.52 -2.93
CA ALA A 75 -7.35 -6.69 -4.04
C ALA A 75 -6.27 -6.50 -5.12
N ASN A 76 -5.00 -6.27 -4.75
CA ASN A 76 -3.87 -6.21 -5.69
C ASN A 76 -3.69 -7.53 -6.46
N ASN A 77 -3.71 -8.65 -5.76
CA ASN A 77 -3.57 -9.96 -6.39
C ASN A 77 -4.72 -10.23 -7.37
N GLN A 78 -5.97 -9.91 -6.98
CA GLN A 78 -7.14 -10.06 -7.84
C GLN A 78 -7.07 -9.13 -9.06
N ALA A 79 -6.59 -7.89 -8.89
CA ALA A 79 -6.41 -6.94 -9.98
C ALA A 79 -5.40 -7.45 -11.02
N LEU A 80 -4.24 -7.95 -10.57
CA LEU A 80 -3.21 -8.48 -11.47
C LEU A 80 -3.67 -9.76 -12.18
N LEU A 81 -4.35 -10.65 -11.46
CA LEU A 81 -4.95 -11.86 -12.05
C LEU A 81 -6.02 -11.48 -13.10
N THR A 82 -6.81 -10.45 -12.83
CA THR A 82 -7.81 -9.91 -13.78
C THR A 82 -7.14 -9.40 -15.05
N GLY A 83 -6.07 -8.60 -14.91
CA GLY A 83 -5.30 -8.09 -16.06
C GLY A 83 -4.65 -9.21 -16.87
N ALA A 84 -4.10 -10.23 -16.19
CA ALA A 84 -3.53 -11.41 -16.84
C ALA A 84 -4.59 -12.23 -17.58
N ALA A 85 -5.76 -12.47 -16.97
CA ALA A 85 -6.87 -13.18 -17.60
C ALA A 85 -7.43 -12.43 -18.81
N TYR A 86 -7.51 -11.10 -18.73
CA TYR A 86 -7.87 -10.25 -19.88
C TYR A 86 -6.86 -10.41 -21.01
N GLY A 87 -5.57 -10.24 -20.71
CA GLY A 87 -4.50 -10.41 -21.70
C GLY A 87 -4.49 -11.76 -22.36
N ALA A 88 -4.69 -12.83 -21.58
CA ALA A 88 -4.73 -14.19 -22.07
C ALA A 88 -5.80 -14.43 -23.17
N ARG A 89 -6.97 -13.81 -23.02
CA ARG A 89 -8.06 -13.90 -24.01
C ARG A 89 -7.72 -13.17 -25.31
N GLU A 90 -6.95 -12.09 -25.21
CA GLU A 90 -6.51 -11.28 -26.35
C GLU A 90 -5.17 -11.74 -26.96
N GLY A 91 -4.60 -12.85 -26.47
CA GLY A 91 -3.28 -13.34 -26.89
C GLY A 91 -2.11 -12.45 -26.46
N ARG A 92 -2.32 -11.58 -25.47
CA ARG A 92 -1.32 -10.62 -24.96
C ARG A 92 -0.74 -11.13 -23.64
N ARG A 93 0.58 -11.08 -23.49
CA ARG A 93 1.29 -11.76 -22.40
C ARG A 93 2.35 -10.90 -21.72
N HIS A 94 2.35 -9.60 -21.96
CA HIS A 94 3.31 -8.69 -21.34
C HIS A 94 2.64 -7.78 -20.32
N ILE A 95 3.28 -7.60 -19.16
CA ILE A 95 2.85 -6.72 -18.08
C ILE A 95 3.98 -5.72 -17.80
N VAL A 96 3.63 -4.45 -17.67
CA VAL A 96 4.56 -3.40 -17.22
C VAL A 96 4.16 -2.97 -15.81
N ALA A 97 5.11 -2.90 -14.89
CA ALA A 97 4.87 -2.39 -13.53
C ALA A 97 6.03 -1.52 -13.06
N SER A 98 5.85 -0.77 -11.98
CA SER A 98 6.98 -0.07 -11.36
C SER A 98 7.81 -1.02 -10.47
N ALA A 99 9.10 -0.71 -10.33
CA ALA A 99 9.99 -1.47 -9.44
C ALA A 99 9.78 -1.13 -7.96
N ILE A 100 8.92 -0.14 -7.65
CA ILE A 100 8.63 0.33 -6.29
C ILE A 100 7.22 -0.05 -5.82
N GLU A 101 6.56 -0.99 -6.50
CA GLU A 101 5.26 -1.51 -6.11
C GLU A 101 5.30 -2.18 -4.73
N HIS A 102 4.14 -2.25 -4.08
CA HIS A 102 4.01 -3.04 -2.84
C HIS A 102 4.35 -4.52 -3.09
N PRO A 103 4.94 -5.25 -2.11
CA PRO A 103 5.26 -6.67 -2.28
C PRO A 103 4.11 -7.55 -2.77
N SER A 104 2.85 -7.23 -2.44
CA SER A 104 1.69 -7.98 -2.96
C SER A 104 1.50 -7.86 -4.48
N VAL A 105 2.00 -6.79 -5.09
CA VAL A 105 2.04 -6.62 -6.55
C VAL A 105 3.24 -7.36 -7.11
N LEU A 106 4.46 -7.11 -6.59
CA LEU A 106 5.70 -7.72 -7.11
C LEU A 106 5.67 -9.24 -7.04
N ARG A 107 5.24 -9.81 -5.90
CA ARG A 107 5.16 -11.27 -5.73
C ARG A 107 4.12 -11.92 -6.64
N MET A 108 3.00 -11.26 -6.91
CA MET A 108 2.03 -11.76 -7.88
C MET A 108 2.56 -11.70 -9.31
N LEU A 109 3.31 -10.66 -9.67
CA LEU A 109 3.99 -10.57 -10.97
C LEU A 109 5.05 -11.67 -11.14
N GLU A 110 5.86 -11.93 -10.11
CA GLU A 110 6.81 -13.06 -10.08
C GLU A 110 6.09 -14.39 -10.32
N LEU A 111 4.95 -14.60 -9.66
CA LEU A 111 4.14 -15.83 -9.81
C LEU A 111 3.58 -15.99 -11.24
N LEU A 112 3.11 -14.90 -11.86
CA LEU A 112 2.62 -14.90 -13.23
C LEU A 112 3.73 -15.19 -14.25
N ALA A 113 4.96 -14.75 -13.98
CA ALA A 113 6.12 -14.95 -14.83
C ALA A 113 6.84 -16.30 -14.58
N SER A 114 6.58 -16.96 -13.44
CA SER A 114 7.28 -18.20 -13.06
C SER A 114 6.91 -19.38 -13.95
N PRO A 115 7.89 -20.04 -14.60
CA PRO A 115 7.62 -21.24 -15.40
C PRO A 115 6.99 -22.38 -14.60
N ASP A 116 7.37 -22.51 -13.32
CA ASP A 116 6.87 -23.53 -12.39
C ASP A 116 5.62 -23.05 -11.62
N GLY A 117 5.15 -21.85 -11.90
CA GLY A 117 3.97 -21.27 -11.28
C GLY A 117 2.68 -21.82 -11.87
N PRO A 118 1.53 -21.64 -11.19
CA PRO A 118 0.23 -22.15 -11.62
C PRO A 118 -0.25 -21.56 -12.95
N TYR A 119 0.41 -20.51 -13.43
CA TYR A 119 0.14 -19.85 -14.72
C TYR A 119 1.14 -20.23 -15.81
N GLY A 120 2.09 -21.14 -15.53
CA GLY A 120 3.00 -21.77 -16.49
C GLY A 120 3.98 -20.81 -17.17
N GLY A 121 4.42 -19.73 -16.49
CA GLY A 121 5.38 -18.75 -17.03
C GLY A 121 4.89 -18.04 -18.29
N ASN A 122 3.59 -17.93 -18.47
CA ASN A 122 2.99 -17.43 -19.68
C ASN A 122 3.03 -15.90 -19.82
N PHE A 123 3.54 -15.19 -18.79
CA PHE A 123 3.63 -13.74 -18.82
C PHE A 123 5.08 -13.27 -18.73
N GLU A 124 5.40 -12.24 -19.47
CA GLU A 124 6.64 -11.50 -19.33
C GLU A 124 6.37 -10.20 -18.55
N VAL A 125 7.28 -9.85 -17.65
CA VAL A 125 7.14 -8.67 -16.80
C VAL A 125 8.33 -7.73 -17.03
N THR A 126 8.03 -6.46 -17.31
CA THR A 126 9.03 -5.38 -17.32
C THR A 126 8.79 -4.46 -16.13
N LEU A 127 9.81 -4.33 -15.26
CA LEU A 127 9.79 -3.40 -14.14
C LEU A 127 10.48 -2.09 -14.52
N VAL A 128 9.77 -0.97 -14.40
CA VAL A 128 10.28 0.38 -14.66
C VAL A 128 10.81 0.96 -13.35
N LYS A 129 12.08 1.38 -13.35
CA LYS A 129 12.72 2.01 -12.19
C LYS A 129 12.26 3.47 -12.05
N PRO A 130 12.13 3.98 -10.81
CA PRO A 130 11.94 5.40 -10.56
C PRO A 130 13.25 6.18 -10.71
N ASP A 131 13.15 7.51 -10.66
CA ASP A 131 14.29 8.39 -10.42
C ASP A 131 14.75 8.38 -8.95
N ALA A 132 15.77 9.20 -8.63
CA ALA A 132 16.29 9.34 -7.26
C ALA A 132 15.27 9.92 -6.25
N ASN A 133 14.16 10.50 -6.71
CA ASN A 133 13.06 11.00 -5.88
C ASN A 133 11.92 9.99 -5.73
N GLY A 134 12.05 8.81 -6.33
CA GLY A 134 10.99 7.78 -6.31
C GLY A 134 9.87 8.00 -7.32
N LEU A 135 10.07 8.85 -8.34
CA LEU A 135 9.09 9.14 -9.38
C LEU A 135 9.34 8.30 -10.64
N VAL A 136 8.31 7.62 -11.13
CA VAL A 136 8.36 6.85 -12.37
C VAL A 136 8.01 7.75 -13.55
N SER A 137 8.87 7.75 -14.58
CA SER A 137 8.68 8.55 -15.78
C SER A 137 7.60 7.94 -16.70
N VAL A 138 6.65 8.77 -17.15
CA VAL A 138 5.67 8.38 -18.21
C VAL A 138 6.38 7.92 -19.48
N THR A 139 7.51 8.55 -19.82
CA THR A 139 8.32 8.21 -20.99
C THR A 139 8.92 6.81 -20.86
N ASP A 140 9.41 6.44 -19.67
CA ASP A 140 10.03 5.13 -19.45
C ASP A 140 8.98 4.01 -19.44
N VAL A 141 7.79 4.26 -18.83
CA VAL A 141 6.66 3.33 -18.94
C VAL A 141 6.25 3.15 -20.39
N LYS A 142 6.18 4.25 -21.17
CA LYS A 142 5.87 4.19 -22.61
C LYS A 142 6.89 3.38 -23.40
N ALA A 143 8.17 3.52 -23.08
CA ALA A 143 9.26 2.77 -23.73
C ALA A 143 9.23 1.28 -23.37
N ALA A 144 8.83 0.94 -22.13
CA ALA A 144 8.68 -0.44 -21.67
C ALA A 144 7.48 -1.17 -22.31
N MET A 145 6.45 -0.44 -22.76
CA MET A 145 5.27 -1.07 -23.35
C MET A 145 5.54 -1.62 -24.77
N ARG A 146 5.04 -2.83 -25.01
CA ARG A 146 5.09 -3.58 -26.27
C ARG A 146 3.69 -3.70 -26.87
N PRO A 147 3.54 -4.16 -28.14
CA PRO A 147 2.24 -4.42 -28.76
C PRO A 147 1.40 -5.45 -27.98
N ASP A 148 2.05 -6.41 -27.33
CA ASP A 148 1.42 -7.46 -26.53
C ASP A 148 1.29 -7.10 -25.03
N THR A 149 1.54 -5.86 -24.60
CA THR A 149 1.30 -5.41 -23.22
C THR A 149 -0.19 -5.40 -22.93
N CYS A 150 -0.62 -6.21 -21.95
CA CYS A 150 -2.03 -6.33 -21.57
C CYS A 150 -2.40 -5.53 -20.31
N LEU A 151 -1.43 -5.27 -19.43
CA LEU A 151 -1.63 -4.57 -18.16
C LEU A 151 -0.44 -3.64 -17.91
N VAL A 152 -0.74 -2.45 -17.40
CA VAL A 152 0.22 -1.55 -16.76
C VAL A 152 -0.22 -1.37 -15.31
N SER A 153 0.67 -1.67 -14.35
CA SER A 153 0.42 -1.49 -12.92
C SER A 153 1.37 -0.42 -12.38
N LEU A 154 0.81 0.63 -11.80
CA LEU A 154 1.58 1.72 -11.19
C LEU A 154 0.86 2.16 -9.92
N MET A 155 1.50 1.99 -8.76
CA MET A 155 0.94 2.46 -7.49
C MET A 155 0.65 3.96 -7.55
N TYR A 156 -0.38 4.41 -6.85
CA TYR A 156 -0.76 5.83 -6.85
C TYR A 156 0.25 6.68 -6.07
N ALA A 157 0.65 6.18 -4.91
CA ALA A 157 1.65 6.83 -4.06
C ALA A 157 2.48 5.80 -3.31
N ASN A 158 3.78 6.05 -3.19
CA ASN A 158 4.69 5.11 -2.54
C ASN A 158 4.60 5.22 -1.01
N ASN A 159 4.52 4.07 -0.36
CA ASN A 159 4.35 3.95 1.10
C ASN A 159 5.63 4.17 1.91
N GLU A 160 6.79 4.26 1.28
CA GLU A 160 8.09 4.46 1.95
C GLU A 160 8.57 5.91 1.82
N VAL A 161 8.62 6.45 0.62
CA VAL A 161 9.14 7.80 0.36
C VAL A 161 8.04 8.84 0.07
N GLY A 162 6.79 8.41 0.02
CA GLY A 162 5.64 9.29 -0.19
C GLY A 162 5.48 9.81 -1.61
N ALA A 163 6.29 9.40 -2.58
CA ALA A 163 6.22 9.90 -3.96
C ALA A 163 4.89 9.56 -4.64
N VAL A 164 4.19 10.59 -5.14
CA VAL A 164 2.92 10.47 -5.87
C VAL A 164 3.20 10.31 -7.36
N GLN A 165 2.72 9.22 -7.92
CA GLN A 165 3.04 8.81 -9.30
C GLN A 165 2.14 9.47 -10.34
N PRO A 166 2.58 9.61 -11.60
CA PRO A 166 1.80 10.21 -12.68
C PRO A 166 0.74 9.25 -13.24
N VAL A 167 -0.08 8.65 -12.37
CA VAL A 167 -1.01 7.56 -12.70
C VAL A 167 -2.02 7.93 -13.78
N ARG A 168 -2.48 9.19 -13.82
CA ARG A 168 -3.45 9.68 -14.81
C ARG A 168 -2.87 9.69 -16.22
N ASP A 169 -1.62 10.12 -16.36
CA ASP A 169 -0.94 10.19 -17.66
C ASP A 169 -0.57 8.80 -18.14
N VAL A 170 -0.10 7.93 -17.25
CA VAL A 170 0.21 6.54 -17.56
C VAL A 170 -1.07 5.78 -17.92
N CYS A 171 -2.17 5.96 -17.19
CA CYS A 171 -3.47 5.36 -17.49
C CYS A 171 -3.93 5.73 -18.91
N ARG A 172 -3.92 7.02 -19.22
CA ARG A 172 -4.32 7.51 -20.57
C ARG A 172 -3.46 6.92 -21.68
N MET A 173 -2.16 6.77 -21.41
CA MET A 173 -1.20 6.19 -22.36
C MET A 173 -1.42 4.67 -22.53
N ALA A 174 -1.60 3.93 -21.44
CA ALA A 174 -1.87 2.49 -21.45
C ALA A 174 -3.14 2.16 -22.24
N ARG A 175 -4.22 2.88 -21.97
CA ARG A 175 -5.50 2.72 -22.68
C ARG A 175 -5.41 3.00 -24.17
N LYS A 176 -4.65 4.02 -24.60
CA LYS A 176 -4.42 4.29 -26.05
C LYS A 176 -3.73 3.12 -26.75
N ARG A 177 -3.03 2.26 -26.03
CA ARG A 177 -2.35 1.06 -26.53
C ARG A 177 -3.15 -0.24 -26.29
N GLY A 178 -4.39 -0.11 -25.77
CA GLY A 178 -5.27 -1.24 -25.50
C GLY A 178 -4.84 -2.09 -24.31
N ALA A 179 -3.98 -1.59 -23.42
CA ALA A 179 -3.64 -2.23 -22.16
C ALA A 179 -4.60 -1.75 -21.07
N LEU A 180 -4.94 -2.63 -20.13
CA LEU A 180 -5.61 -2.26 -18.89
C LEU A 180 -4.64 -1.49 -17.97
N PHE A 181 -5.20 -0.67 -17.10
CA PHE A 181 -4.42 0.06 -16.09
C PHE A 181 -4.90 -0.29 -14.68
N HIS A 182 -3.96 -0.72 -13.84
CA HIS A 182 -4.14 -0.93 -12.41
C HIS A 182 -3.38 0.11 -11.61
N THR A 183 -3.99 0.59 -10.53
CA THR A 183 -3.29 1.41 -9.53
C THR A 183 -3.55 0.88 -8.12
N ASP A 184 -2.47 0.60 -7.38
CA ASP A 184 -2.53 0.43 -5.94
C ASP A 184 -2.69 1.82 -5.30
N ALA A 185 -3.93 2.16 -4.89
CA ALA A 185 -4.27 3.43 -4.28
C ALA A 185 -4.36 3.33 -2.74
N VAL A 186 -3.82 2.28 -2.13
CA VAL A 186 -3.90 2.03 -0.69
C VAL A 186 -3.34 3.20 0.13
N GLN A 187 -2.26 3.82 -0.30
CA GLN A 187 -1.68 4.99 0.38
C GLN A 187 -2.30 6.33 -0.05
N ALA A 188 -3.03 6.37 -1.16
CA ALA A 188 -3.62 7.59 -1.69
C ALA A 188 -5.06 7.80 -1.21
N THR A 189 -5.82 6.71 -1.01
CA THR A 189 -7.22 6.77 -0.59
C THR A 189 -7.35 7.40 0.79
N GLY A 190 -8.19 8.44 0.88
CA GLY A 190 -8.36 9.24 2.10
C GLY A 190 -7.30 10.32 2.32
N HIS A 191 -6.23 10.35 1.51
CA HIS A 191 -5.13 11.32 1.61
C HIS A 191 -4.97 12.20 0.36
N LEU A 192 -5.49 11.76 -0.78
CA LEU A 192 -5.49 12.49 -2.05
C LEU A 192 -6.87 12.40 -2.71
N PRO A 193 -7.26 13.40 -3.53
CA PRO A 193 -8.50 13.33 -4.27
C PRO A 193 -8.40 12.29 -5.40
N ILE A 194 -9.31 11.31 -5.39
CA ILE A 194 -9.39 10.25 -6.40
C ILE A 194 -10.74 10.35 -7.12
N ASP A 195 -10.72 10.32 -8.45
CA ASP A 195 -11.91 10.24 -9.28
C ASP A 195 -11.74 9.09 -10.28
N PHE A 196 -12.25 7.92 -9.91
CA PHE A 196 -12.07 6.68 -10.69
C PHE A 196 -12.57 6.81 -12.13
N THR A 197 -13.73 7.42 -12.31
CA THR A 197 -14.35 7.55 -13.63
C THR A 197 -13.65 8.59 -14.50
N ARG A 198 -13.39 9.79 -13.98
CA ARG A 198 -12.72 10.87 -14.72
C ARG A 198 -11.29 10.50 -15.08
N ASP A 199 -10.56 9.92 -14.14
CA ASP A 199 -9.15 9.53 -14.30
C ASP A 199 -9.04 8.29 -15.20
N GLY A 200 -10.13 7.54 -15.33
CA GLY A 200 -10.32 6.47 -16.32
C GLY A 200 -9.62 5.16 -15.95
N PHE A 201 -9.38 4.91 -14.68
CA PHE A 201 -8.76 3.68 -14.21
C PHE A 201 -9.60 2.44 -14.57
N ASP A 202 -8.94 1.31 -14.82
CA ASP A 202 -9.62 0.04 -15.04
C ASP A 202 -9.72 -0.76 -13.75
N LEU A 203 -8.68 -0.71 -12.90
CA LEU A 203 -8.57 -1.42 -11.64
C LEU A 203 -7.92 -0.50 -10.60
N LEU A 204 -8.55 -0.37 -9.42
CA LEU A 204 -8.03 0.42 -8.31
C LEU A 204 -8.18 -0.35 -7.01
N THR A 205 -7.09 -0.45 -6.26
CA THR A 205 -7.03 -1.15 -4.97
C THR A 205 -7.04 -0.18 -3.82
N LEU A 206 -7.82 -0.49 -2.76
CA LEU A 206 -7.82 0.26 -1.50
C LEU A 206 -7.90 -0.67 -0.28
N SER A 207 -7.49 -0.17 0.90
CA SER A 207 -7.50 -0.90 2.17
C SER A 207 -7.90 0.02 3.31
N ALA A 208 -8.93 -0.35 4.05
CA ALA A 208 -9.58 0.51 5.02
C ALA A 208 -8.65 1.03 6.13
N HIS A 209 -7.73 0.20 6.60
CA HIS A 209 -6.83 0.54 7.72
C HIS A 209 -5.78 1.61 7.41
N LYS A 210 -5.76 2.17 6.22
CA LYS A 210 -4.88 3.29 5.84
C LYS A 210 -5.56 4.66 5.95
N PHE A 211 -6.88 4.66 6.12
CA PHE A 211 -7.70 5.86 6.32
C PHE A 211 -8.68 5.69 7.48
N HIS A 212 -8.18 5.22 8.61
CA HIS A 212 -8.92 5.04 9.87
C HIS A 212 -10.07 4.04 9.84
N GLY A 213 -10.14 3.19 8.82
CA GLY A 213 -11.08 2.07 8.77
C GLY A 213 -10.54 0.83 9.49
N PRO A 214 -11.38 -0.22 9.61
CA PRO A 214 -10.97 -1.46 10.28
C PRO A 214 -9.96 -2.25 9.45
N ARG A 215 -9.08 -3.00 10.15
CA ARG A 215 -8.25 -4.04 9.54
C ARG A 215 -9.12 -5.20 9.08
N GLY A 216 -8.66 -5.96 8.09
CA GLY A 216 -9.38 -7.13 7.58
C GLY A 216 -10.48 -6.81 6.57
N VAL A 217 -10.46 -5.61 5.98
CA VAL A 217 -11.31 -5.21 4.87
C VAL A 217 -10.59 -4.27 3.92
N GLY A 218 -10.79 -4.51 2.63
CA GLY A 218 -10.35 -3.69 1.52
C GLY A 218 -11.37 -3.74 0.39
N ALA A 219 -11.06 -3.14 -0.73
CA ALA A 219 -11.88 -3.25 -1.92
C ALA A 219 -11.03 -3.18 -3.20
N LEU A 220 -11.52 -3.86 -4.23
CA LEU A 220 -11.13 -3.67 -5.60
C LEU A 220 -12.24 -2.88 -6.31
N VAL A 221 -11.89 -1.73 -6.89
CA VAL A 221 -12.79 -1.03 -7.82
C VAL A 221 -12.41 -1.44 -9.23
N CYS A 222 -13.33 -2.13 -9.90
CA CYS A 222 -13.12 -2.70 -11.22
C CYS A 222 -14.09 -2.06 -12.22
N SER A 223 -13.57 -1.41 -13.24
CA SER A 223 -14.38 -0.77 -14.28
C SER A 223 -15.36 -1.78 -14.90
N HIS A 224 -16.60 -1.36 -15.11
CA HIS A 224 -17.65 -2.15 -15.77
C HIS A 224 -17.25 -2.74 -17.14
N ARG A 225 -16.14 -2.30 -17.71
CA ARG A 225 -15.57 -2.84 -18.97
C ARG A 225 -14.73 -4.10 -18.75
N VAL A 226 -14.42 -4.42 -17.51
CA VAL A 226 -13.52 -5.53 -17.14
C VAL A 226 -14.30 -6.49 -16.24
N VAL A 227 -14.19 -7.76 -16.48
CA VAL A 227 -14.77 -8.80 -15.63
C VAL A 227 -13.68 -9.27 -14.67
N PRO A 228 -13.85 -9.05 -13.35
CA PRO A 228 -12.85 -9.48 -12.37
C PRO A 228 -12.62 -10.99 -12.39
N ALA A 229 -11.37 -11.40 -12.33
CA ALA A 229 -11.02 -12.80 -12.12
C ALA A 229 -11.24 -13.18 -10.64
N SER A 230 -11.77 -14.37 -10.39
CA SER A 230 -11.96 -14.86 -9.03
C SER A 230 -10.63 -15.38 -8.48
N LEU A 231 -10.17 -14.78 -7.36
CA LEU A 231 -9.01 -15.26 -6.61
C LEU A 231 -9.43 -16.27 -5.51
N VAL A 232 -10.55 -15.98 -4.84
CA VAL A 232 -11.13 -16.84 -3.79
C VAL A 232 -12.37 -17.52 -4.37
N LEU A 233 -12.29 -18.84 -4.53
CA LEU A 233 -13.34 -19.66 -5.14
C LEU A 233 -14.33 -20.18 -4.10
N GLY A 234 -15.64 -20.28 -4.46
CA GLY A 234 -16.69 -20.81 -3.59
C GLY A 234 -18.09 -20.34 -3.99
N GLY A 235 -18.82 -19.72 -3.06
CA GLY A 235 -20.17 -19.22 -3.30
C GLY A 235 -20.24 -17.99 -4.19
N ALA A 236 -21.46 -17.50 -4.46
CA ALA A 236 -21.72 -16.42 -5.40
C ALA A 236 -21.64 -14.99 -4.77
N GLN A 237 -20.97 -14.84 -3.61
CA GLN A 237 -20.74 -13.55 -3.01
C GLN A 237 -19.95 -12.64 -3.97
N GLU A 238 -20.05 -11.33 -3.77
CA GLU A 238 -19.47 -10.32 -4.67
C GLU A 238 -19.71 -10.68 -6.16
N ARG A 239 -20.95 -11.01 -6.50
CA ARG A 239 -21.37 -11.38 -7.88
C ARG A 239 -20.61 -12.56 -8.49
N GLY A 240 -20.08 -13.46 -7.63
CA GLY A 240 -19.30 -14.63 -8.03
C GLY A 240 -17.80 -14.34 -8.21
N HIS A 241 -17.35 -13.11 -8.00
CA HIS A 241 -15.95 -12.76 -8.18
C HIS A 241 -15.10 -12.92 -6.92
N ARG A 242 -15.74 -13.00 -5.74
CA ARG A 242 -15.03 -13.23 -4.48
C ARG A 242 -15.94 -13.96 -3.50
N ALA A 243 -15.67 -15.22 -3.29
CA ALA A 243 -16.46 -16.09 -2.41
C ALA A 243 -16.16 -15.84 -0.91
N GLY A 244 -17.00 -16.40 -0.06
CA GLY A 244 -16.92 -16.29 1.40
C GLY A 244 -17.95 -15.31 1.97
N THR A 245 -18.44 -15.62 3.17
CA THR A 245 -19.44 -14.79 3.86
C THR A 245 -18.94 -13.35 3.96
N SER A 246 -19.78 -12.39 3.53
CA SER A 246 -19.41 -10.97 3.49
C SER A 246 -19.18 -10.41 4.90
N ASN A 247 -18.13 -9.64 5.07
CA ASN A 247 -17.81 -8.91 6.29
C ASN A 247 -18.62 -7.61 6.34
N VAL A 248 -19.92 -7.72 6.70
CA VAL A 248 -20.86 -6.58 6.70
C VAL A 248 -20.38 -5.46 7.63
N ALA A 249 -19.92 -5.81 8.83
CA ALA A 249 -19.41 -4.83 9.80
C ALA A 249 -18.15 -4.13 9.28
N GLY A 250 -17.20 -4.89 8.72
CA GLY A 250 -16.01 -4.32 8.11
C GLY A 250 -16.34 -3.38 6.94
N ALA A 251 -17.30 -3.74 6.08
CA ALA A 251 -17.77 -2.91 4.98
C ALA A 251 -18.41 -1.60 5.48
N ALA A 252 -19.22 -1.66 6.54
CA ALA A 252 -19.83 -0.49 7.17
C ALA A 252 -18.77 0.44 7.77
N GLY A 253 -17.82 -0.12 8.53
CA GLY A 253 -16.70 0.65 9.10
C GLY A 253 -15.80 1.27 8.04
N MET A 254 -15.49 0.53 6.96
CA MET A 254 -14.71 1.05 5.83
C MET A 254 -15.41 2.24 5.15
N ALA A 255 -16.72 2.14 4.90
CA ALA A 255 -17.50 3.21 4.28
C ALA A 255 -17.55 4.45 5.19
N ALA A 256 -17.75 4.26 6.49
CA ALA A 256 -17.79 5.34 7.47
C ALA A 256 -16.45 6.08 7.56
N ALA A 257 -15.34 5.33 7.61
CA ALA A 257 -14.00 5.90 7.62
C ALA A 257 -13.66 6.65 6.33
N LEU A 258 -14.06 6.12 5.16
CA LEU A 258 -13.81 6.78 3.88
C LEU A 258 -14.59 8.09 3.76
N ASP A 259 -15.84 8.12 4.21
CA ASP A 259 -16.65 9.35 4.24
C ASP A 259 -15.95 10.41 5.10
N GLU A 260 -15.55 10.05 6.32
CA GLU A 260 -14.86 10.94 7.25
C GLU A 260 -13.54 11.48 6.67
N ALA A 261 -12.72 10.59 6.10
CA ALA A 261 -11.45 10.96 5.47
C ALA A 261 -11.66 11.92 4.27
N CYS A 262 -12.66 11.66 3.43
CA CYS A 262 -12.98 12.54 2.29
C CYS A 262 -13.55 13.89 2.72
N ASP A 263 -14.41 13.92 3.73
CA ASP A 263 -15.02 15.16 4.24
C ASP A 263 -13.99 16.09 4.91
N ARG A 264 -12.93 15.50 5.49
CA ARG A 264 -11.84 16.23 6.15
C ARG A 264 -10.57 16.36 5.31
N LEU A 265 -10.56 15.91 4.06
CA LEU A 265 -9.35 15.76 3.25
C LEU A 265 -8.51 17.03 3.18
N GLU A 266 -9.12 18.19 2.90
CA GLU A 266 -8.40 19.47 2.78
C GLU A 266 -7.82 19.92 4.13
N ALA A 267 -8.61 19.83 5.20
CA ALA A 267 -8.19 20.21 6.54
C ALA A 267 -7.05 19.31 7.04
N ASN A 268 -7.20 17.98 6.90
CA ASN A 268 -6.20 17.01 7.32
C ASN A 268 -4.91 17.16 6.51
N THR A 269 -5.01 17.37 5.18
CA THR A 269 -3.84 17.62 4.32
C THR A 269 -3.06 18.86 4.79
N SER A 270 -3.75 19.96 5.05
CA SER A 270 -3.13 21.21 5.51
C SER A 270 -2.43 21.05 6.87
N GLN A 271 -3.11 20.38 7.81
CA GLN A 271 -2.55 20.13 9.16
C GLN A 271 -1.33 19.22 9.10
N VAL A 272 -1.43 18.10 8.39
CA VAL A 272 -0.34 17.13 8.27
C VAL A 272 0.86 17.72 7.54
N GLU A 273 0.66 18.56 6.51
CA GLU A 273 1.76 19.28 5.84
C GLU A 273 2.46 20.25 6.81
N ALA A 274 1.72 20.96 7.65
CA ALA A 274 2.30 21.84 8.67
C ALA A 274 3.15 21.05 9.69
N LEU A 275 2.66 19.89 10.16
CA LEU A 275 3.40 18.98 11.05
C LEU A 275 4.68 18.45 10.38
N ARG A 276 4.57 18.06 9.13
CA ARG A 276 5.71 17.61 8.31
C ARG A 276 6.79 18.71 8.19
N GLU A 277 6.40 19.91 7.81
CA GLU A 277 7.33 21.03 7.69
C GLU A 277 8.00 21.38 9.02
N ARG A 278 7.23 21.34 10.11
CA ARG A 278 7.76 21.53 11.46
C ARG A 278 8.82 20.48 11.80
N PHE A 279 8.51 19.22 11.53
CA PHE A 279 9.44 18.11 11.75
C PHE A 279 10.75 18.28 10.95
N VAL A 280 10.65 18.56 9.66
CA VAL A 280 11.81 18.75 8.78
C VAL A 280 12.65 19.95 9.24
N ARG A 281 12.02 21.06 9.65
CA ARG A 281 12.72 22.21 10.23
C ARG A 281 13.41 21.85 11.56
N GLY A 282 12.77 21.06 12.42
CA GLY A 282 13.36 20.58 13.67
C GLY A 282 14.64 19.76 13.48
N LEU A 283 14.74 19.05 12.35
CA LEU A 283 15.92 18.27 11.98
C LEU A 283 16.99 19.06 11.19
N ALA A 284 16.72 20.28 10.74
CA ALA A 284 17.60 21.03 9.84
C ALA A 284 18.99 21.32 10.42
N SER A 285 19.13 21.40 11.76
CA SER A 285 20.41 21.59 12.45
C SER A 285 21.12 20.27 12.77
N THR A 286 20.49 19.12 12.49
CA THR A 286 21.08 17.81 12.77
C THR A 286 22.00 17.42 11.62
N GLU A 287 23.30 17.35 11.90
CA GLU A 287 24.28 16.93 10.88
C GLU A 287 23.89 15.56 10.29
N SER A 288 24.12 15.42 8.99
CA SER A 288 23.97 14.14 8.27
C SER A 288 22.53 13.58 8.25
N VAL A 289 21.52 14.41 8.39
CA VAL A 289 20.13 14.04 8.08
C VAL A 289 19.82 14.47 6.63
N ARG A 290 19.30 13.55 5.85
CA ARG A 290 18.79 13.83 4.50
C ARG A 290 17.33 13.39 4.40
N VAL A 291 16.50 14.23 3.80
CA VAL A 291 15.13 13.89 3.44
C VAL A 291 15.13 13.28 2.05
N LEU A 292 14.50 12.12 1.90
CA LEU A 292 14.32 11.42 0.62
C LEU A 292 12.94 11.71 0.03
N GLY A 293 12.80 11.46 -1.26
CA GLY A 293 11.56 11.66 -1.99
C GLY A 293 11.42 13.06 -2.59
N PRO A 294 10.27 13.38 -3.21
CA PRO A 294 10.08 14.65 -3.92
C PRO A 294 10.04 15.85 -2.96
N ALA A 295 10.76 16.89 -3.31
CA ALA A 295 10.72 18.17 -2.59
C ALA A 295 9.40 18.94 -2.87
N ASP A 296 8.85 18.81 -4.09
CA ASP A 296 7.61 19.46 -4.51
C ASP A 296 6.40 18.84 -3.76
N PRO A 297 5.63 19.66 -2.99
CA PRO A 297 4.45 19.21 -2.28
C PRO A 297 3.39 18.54 -3.17
N SER A 298 3.27 18.95 -4.42
CA SER A 298 2.31 18.37 -5.37
C SER A 298 2.67 16.94 -5.84
N LEU A 299 3.90 16.52 -5.59
CA LEU A 299 4.44 15.21 -6.00
C LEU A 299 4.66 14.26 -4.81
N ARG A 300 4.17 14.61 -3.63
CA ARG A 300 4.30 13.76 -2.44
C ARG A 300 3.04 13.69 -1.59
N LEU A 301 2.90 12.61 -0.85
CA LEU A 301 1.95 12.54 0.25
C LEU A 301 2.38 13.49 1.38
N PRO A 302 1.47 14.27 1.95
CA PRO A 302 1.81 15.22 3.02
C PRO A 302 2.31 14.50 4.28
N GLY A 303 1.74 13.33 4.59
CA GLY A 303 1.96 12.62 5.84
C GLY A 303 3.19 11.72 5.89
N ILE A 304 3.97 11.54 4.83
CA ILE A 304 5.11 10.63 4.82
C ILE A 304 6.43 11.43 4.69
N VAL A 305 7.36 11.18 5.61
CA VAL A 305 8.72 11.70 5.58
C VAL A 305 9.71 10.54 5.67
N ALA A 306 10.50 10.37 4.63
CA ALA A 306 11.62 9.44 4.57
C ALA A 306 12.91 10.20 4.90
N ILE A 307 13.66 9.76 5.88
CA ILE A 307 14.95 10.35 6.24
C ILE A 307 16.06 9.30 6.28
N THR A 308 17.29 9.72 6.06
CA THR A 308 18.48 8.93 6.37
C THR A 308 19.32 9.63 7.43
N LEU A 309 19.94 8.86 8.32
CA LEU A 309 20.81 9.30 9.38
C LEU A 309 22.23 8.78 9.10
N ASP A 310 23.04 9.50 8.34
CA ASP A 310 24.35 9.01 7.89
C ASP A 310 25.21 8.44 9.04
N GLY A 311 25.67 7.20 8.85
CA GLY A 311 26.48 6.49 9.83
C GLY A 311 25.72 5.94 11.05
N VAL A 312 24.39 5.98 11.04
CA VAL A 312 23.54 5.52 12.16
C VAL A 312 22.65 4.37 11.70
N ASP A 313 22.79 3.21 12.33
CA ASP A 313 21.96 2.05 12.01
C ASP A 313 20.50 2.25 12.43
N HIS A 314 19.58 2.01 11.49
CA HIS A 314 18.15 2.22 11.73
C HIS A 314 17.57 1.28 12.80
N GLN A 315 18.02 0.03 12.90
CA GLN A 315 17.48 -0.92 13.87
C GLN A 315 17.77 -0.46 15.31
N ARG A 316 18.99 0.01 15.54
CA ARG A 316 19.38 0.59 16.85
C ARG A 316 18.63 1.88 17.14
N SER A 317 18.45 2.71 16.11
CA SER A 317 17.65 3.93 16.23
C SER A 317 16.21 3.62 16.61
N LEU A 318 15.58 2.63 15.97
CA LEU A 318 14.21 2.20 16.28
C LEU A 318 14.08 1.72 17.73
N VAL A 319 15.01 0.88 18.22
CA VAL A 319 14.99 0.40 19.61
C VAL A 319 15.09 1.56 20.60
N LEU A 320 16.02 2.49 20.39
CA LEU A 320 16.20 3.63 21.29
C LEU A 320 15.03 4.61 21.26
N LEU A 321 14.40 4.79 20.10
CA LEU A 321 13.22 5.65 19.95
C LEU A 321 11.98 5.00 20.58
N ASP A 322 11.82 3.68 20.45
CA ASP A 322 10.76 2.93 21.11
C ASP A 322 10.88 2.98 22.64
N GLU A 323 12.11 2.90 23.20
CA GLU A 323 12.37 3.12 24.63
C GLU A 323 11.94 4.53 25.10
N LEU A 324 11.92 5.52 24.21
CA LEU A 324 11.41 6.87 24.46
C LEU A 324 9.90 7.01 24.20
N GLY A 325 9.23 5.92 23.78
CA GLY A 325 7.82 5.89 23.45
C GLY A 325 7.49 6.46 22.05
N ILE A 326 8.47 6.55 21.16
CA ILE A 326 8.30 7.07 19.79
C ILE A 326 8.31 5.89 18.81
N CYS A 327 7.15 5.60 18.21
CA CYS A 327 6.94 4.49 17.30
C CYS A 327 7.03 4.99 15.84
N LEU A 328 8.01 4.48 15.09
CA LEU A 328 8.19 4.75 13.66
C LEU A 328 8.81 3.52 12.97
N SER A 329 8.95 3.53 11.65
CA SER A 329 9.40 2.37 10.86
C SER A 329 10.68 2.65 10.08
N ALA A 330 11.32 1.55 9.64
CA ALA A 330 12.34 1.55 8.61
C ALA A 330 11.92 0.58 7.50
N GLY A 331 11.52 1.09 6.35
CA GLY A 331 11.03 0.30 5.23
C GLY A 331 9.55 -0.12 5.35
N SER A 332 9.16 -1.17 4.63
CA SER A 332 7.81 -1.71 4.74
C SER A 332 7.68 -2.53 6.03
N ALA A 333 6.59 -2.29 6.79
CA ALA A 333 6.28 -3.06 8.01
C ALA A 333 6.16 -4.58 7.76
N CYS A 334 5.95 -5.01 6.50
CA CYS A 334 5.88 -6.41 6.10
C CYS A 334 7.25 -7.12 6.10
N ALA A 335 8.36 -6.37 6.13
CA ALA A 335 9.72 -6.90 6.25
C ALA A 335 10.16 -7.12 7.72
N ALA A 336 9.24 -6.95 8.69
CA ALA A 336 9.52 -7.15 10.10
C ALA A 336 9.92 -8.61 10.37
N GLY A 337 11.23 -8.84 10.53
CA GLY A 337 11.83 -10.16 10.79
C GLY A 337 12.86 -10.62 9.76
N ALA A 338 12.95 -10.00 8.59
CA ALA A 338 14.03 -10.21 7.63
C ALA A 338 14.95 -8.97 7.59
N LEU A 339 16.26 -9.22 7.59
CA LEU A 339 17.31 -8.21 7.35
C LEU A 339 17.28 -7.70 5.87
N GLU A 340 16.11 -7.64 5.26
CA GLU A 340 15.99 -7.29 3.84
C GLU A 340 16.04 -5.77 3.66
N GLU A 341 16.90 -5.36 2.75
CA GLU A 341 17.02 -3.98 2.30
C GLU A 341 15.72 -3.54 1.59
N SER A 342 15.35 -2.27 1.73
CA SER A 342 14.18 -1.75 1.01
C SER A 342 14.41 -1.84 -0.50
N HIS A 343 13.57 -2.62 -1.18
CA HIS A 343 13.57 -2.71 -2.64
C HIS A 343 13.25 -1.35 -3.30
N VAL A 344 12.48 -0.49 -2.61
CA VAL A 344 12.17 0.87 -3.06
C VAL A 344 13.43 1.72 -3.11
N LEU A 345 14.20 1.76 -2.02
CA LEU A 345 15.45 2.52 -1.95
C LEU A 345 16.48 1.96 -2.94
N ALA A 346 16.59 0.65 -3.08
CA ALA A 346 17.46 0.01 -4.07
C ALA A 346 17.05 0.38 -5.50
N ALA A 347 15.75 0.40 -5.81
CA ALA A 347 15.23 0.82 -7.12
C ALA A 347 15.51 2.30 -7.43
N MET A 348 15.53 3.17 -6.39
CA MET A 348 15.92 4.59 -6.48
C MET A 348 17.44 4.79 -6.65
N GLY A 349 18.23 3.72 -6.62
CA GLY A 349 19.70 3.79 -6.72
C GLY A 349 20.39 4.19 -5.42
N ILE A 350 19.71 4.09 -4.28
CA ILE A 350 20.30 4.31 -2.95
C ILE A 350 21.12 3.09 -2.56
N SER A 351 22.38 3.31 -2.13
CA SER A 351 23.25 2.20 -1.76
C SER A 351 22.76 1.48 -0.49
N PRO A 352 23.09 0.19 -0.33
CA PRO A 352 22.75 -0.59 0.87
C PRO A 352 23.19 0.06 2.18
N GLU A 353 24.37 0.71 2.18
CA GLU A 353 24.91 1.39 3.37
C GLU A 353 24.01 2.56 3.79
N VAL A 354 23.51 3.36 2.83
CA VAL A 354 22.56 4.46 3.08
C VAL A 354 21.20 3.89 3.43
N GLY A 355 20.75 2.85 2.76
CA GLY A 355 19.48 2.17 3.04
C GLY A 355 19.37 1.69 4.50
N ARG A 356 20.49 1.24 5.10
CA ARG A 356 20.53 0.85 6.52
C ARG A 356 20.44 2.02 7.51
N THR A 357 20.41 3.24 7.05
CA THR A 357 20.25 4.43 7.88
C THR A 357 18.86 5.06 7.75
N TYR A 358 17.97 4.44 6.98
CA TYR A 358 16.66 4.96 6.62
C TYR A 358 15.64 4.79 7.73
N LEU A 359 14.88 5.86 7.98
CA LEU A 359 13.69 5.86 8.84
C LEU A 359 12.51 6.49 8.08
N ARG A 360 11.33 5.92 8.29
CA ARG A 360 10.07 6.51 7.83
C ARG A 360 9.27 7.03 9.01
N VAL A 361 8.91 8.29 8.95
CA VAL A 361 8.00 8.98 9.88
C VAL A 361 6.71 9.25 9.14
N SER A 362 5.58 8.84 9.68
CA SER A 362 4.28 9.08 9.04
C SER A 362 3.29 9.69 10.02
N PHE A 363 2.86 10.90 9.67
CA PHE A 363 1.99 11.75 10.47
C PHE A 363 0.53 11.47 10.20
N ASP A 364 -0.28 11.81 11.20
CA ASP A 364 -1.74 11.83 11.14
C ASP A 364 -2.28 13.09 11.80
N ALA A 365 -3.38 13.65 11.27
CA ALA A 365 -3.94 14.90 11.76
C ALA A 365 -4.64 14.77 13.12
N GLU A 366 -5.16 13.60 13.45
CA GLU A 366 -5.90 13.36 14.71
C GLU A 366 -5.00 12.84 15.81
N GLU A 367 -3.96 12.06 15.47
CA GLU A 367 -3.08 11.39 16.42
C GLU A 367 -1.85 12.21 16.80
N ASN A 368 -1.48 13.21 16.00
CA ASN A 368 -0.23 13.93 16.16
C ASN A 368 -0.43 15.44 16.37
N ASP A 369 0.22 15.97 17.39
CA ASP A 369 0.29 17.40 17.68
C ASP A 369 1.71 17.95 17.47
N GLU A 370 1.84 19.29 17.52
CA GLU A 370 3.11 19.99 17.35
C GLU A 370 4.14 19.59 18.42
N ALA A 371 3.70 19.35 19.67
CA ALA A 371 4.59 19.00 20.76
C ALA A 371 5.15 17.58 20.59
N ALA A 372 4.35 16.64 20.06
CA ALA A 372 4.82 15.31 19.71
C ALA A 372 5.85 15.34 18.58
N VAL A 373 5.62 16.20 17.58
CA VAL A 373 6.55 16.41 16.46
C VAL A 373 7.88 16.98 16.94
N ASP A 374 7.89 18.03 17.77
CA ASP A 374 9.11 18.64 18.32
C ASP A 374 9.92 17.62 19.12
N ARG A 375 9.25 16.94 20.07
CA ARG A 375 9.91 15.89 20.90
C ARG A 375 10.53 14.80 20.04
N SER A 376 9.89 14.43 18.95
CA SER A 376 10.39 13.36 18.09
C SER A 376 11.57 13.80 17.24
N ALA A 377 11.57 15.03 16.73
CA ALA A 377 12.71 15.61 16.03
C ALA A 377 13.94 15.72 16.97
N GLU A 378 13.75 16.22 18.20
CA GLU A 378 14.80 16.29 19.22
C GLU A 378 15.33 14.90 19.60
N ALA A 379 14.44 13.92 19.80
CA ALA A 379 14.83 12.55 20.14
C ALA A 379 15.63 11.88 19.03
N ILE A 380 15.22 12.04 17.76
CA ILE A 380 15.95 11.50 16.60
C ILE A 380 17.35 12.13 16.52
N ALA A 381 17.46 13.44 16.71
CA ALA A 381 18.75 14.14 16.74
C ALA A 381 19.66 13.63 17.87
N ALA A 382 19.10 13.47 19.08
CA ALA A 382 19.83 12.98 20.25
C ALA A 382 20.30 11.52 20.08
N VAL A 383 19.42 10.64 19.56
CA VAL A 383 19.73 9.24 19.27
C VAL A 383 20.84 9.17 18.20
N ALA A 384 20.75 9.94 17.13
CA ALA A 384 21.78 9.98 16.10
C ALA A 384 23.14 10.44 16.66
N ALA A 385 23.15 11.50 17.46
CA ALA A 385 24.37 12.01 18.12
C ALA A 385 24.98 10.98 19.08
N ARG A 386 24.13 10.28 19.86
CA ARG A 386 24.56 9.21 20.80
C ARG A 386 25.23 8.06 20.07
N LEU A 387 24.57 7.53 19.02
CA LEU A 387 25.08 6.38 18.27
C LEU A 387 26.39 6.68 17.55
N ARG A 388 26.53 7.89 16.98
CA ARG A 388 27.81 8.32 16.36
C ARG A 388 28.96 8.43 17.37
N LYS A 389 28.70 8.96 18.58
CA LYS A 389 29.74 9.08 19.64
C LYS A 389 30.24 7.71 20.13
N GLN A 390 29.41 6.68 20.04
CA GLN A 390 29.79 5.32 20.44
C GLN A 390 30.72 4.63 19.43
N GLY A 391 31.07 5.29 18.31
CA GLY A 391 32.05 4.80 17.34
C GLY A 391 31.59 3.55 16.58
N GLU A 392 30.32 3.32 16.53
CA GLU A 392 29.75 2.10 15.98
C GLU A 392 29.57 2.23 14.46
N THR A 393 30.67 1.92 13.75
CA THR A 393 30.56 1.49 12.34
C THR A 393 29.60 0.31 12.25
N LEU A 394 28.71 0.32 11.26
CA LEU A 394 27.80 -0.79 10.95
C LEU A 394 28.56 -2.12 11.03
N PRO A 395 28.10 -3.12 11.80
CA PRO A 395 28.77 -4.41 11.83
C PRO A 395 28.80 -4.99 10.42
N ALA A 396 29.98 -5.49 10.01
CA ALA A 396 30.10 -6.22 8.77
C ALA A 396 29.09 -7.38 8.78
N GLN A 397 28.29 -7.51 7.74
CA GLN A 397 27.35 -8.64 7.65
C GLN A 397 28.12 -9.96 7.81
N PRO A 398 27.59 -10.92 8.60
CA PRO A 398 28.08 -12.28 8.50
C PRO A 398 27.82 -12.74 7.06
N GLN A 399 28.90 -13.12 6.37
CA GLN A 399 28.77 -13.74 5.04
C GLN A 399 27.88 -14.97 5.20
N VAL A 400 26.64 -14.91 4.71
CA VAL A 400 25.80 -16.09 4.55
C VAL A 400 26.48 -16.93 3.48
N SER A 401 27.20 -17.97 3.90
CA SER A 401 27.71 -18.97 2.99
C SER A 401 26.54 -19.61 2.26
N ALA A 402 26.43 -19.36 0.97
CA ALA A 402 25.48 -20.05 0.11
C ALA A 402 25.89 -21.53 0.02
N ASN A 403 25.46 -22.32 0.99
CA ASN A 403 25.42 -23.78 0.83
C ASN A 403 24.09 -24.10 0.15
N PRO A 404 24.12 -24.67 -1.07
CA PRO A 404 22.90 -25.19 -1.69
C PRO A 404 22.36 -26.32 -0.80
N PRO A 405 21.02 -26.48 -0.68
CA PRO A 405 20.43 -27.57 0.07
C PRO A 405 20.90 -28.91 -0.56
N SER A 406 21.60 -29.72 0.23
CA SER A 406 21.97 -31.08 -0.15
C SER A 406 20.69 -31.87 -0.42
N GLY A 407 20.47 -32.25 -1.67
CA GLY A 407 19.38 -33.12 -2.08
C GLY A 407 19.46 -34.46 -1.35
N SER A 408 18.51 -34.74 -0.46
CA SER A 408 18.25 -36.07 0.02
C SER A 408 17.47 -36.83 -1.04
N ALA A 409 18.18 -37.70 -1.78
CA ALA A 409 17.58 -38.71 -2.62
C ALA A 409 16.76 -39.64 -1.72
N LEU A 410 15.43 -39.59 -1.85
CA LEU A 410 14.55 -40.70 -1.39
C LEU A 410 14.59 -41.76 -2.47
N GLY A 411 15.46 -42.77 -2.25
CA GLY A 411 15.45 -44.00 -2.99
C GLY A 411 14.15 -44.77 -2.71
N GLY A 412 13.39 -45.02 -3.76
CA GLY A 412 12.28 -45.93 -3.72
C GLY A 412 12.77 -47.36 -3.55
N ASP A 413 12.00 -48.16 -2.82
CA ASP A 413 11.93 -49.58 -3.05
C ASP A 413 10.47 -50.03 -3.02
N ALA A 414 10.12 -50.70 -4.11
CA ALA A 414 8.86 -51.34 -4.36
C ALA A 414 8.67 -52.61 -3.50
N ARG A 415 7.52 -52.76 -2.90
CA ARG A 415 6.77 -54.03 -2.89
C ARG A 415 5.29 -53.74 -2.61
#